data_019924c81e465d8c75baf2916a1eb737
#
_entry.id   019924c81e465d8c75baf2916a1eb737
#
_cell.length_a   1.000
_cell.length_b   1.000
_cell.length_c   1.000
_cell.angle_alpha   90.00
_cell.angle_beta   90.00
_cell.angle_gamma   90.00
#
_symmetry.space_group_name_H-M   'P 1'
#
loop_
_entity.id
_entity.type
_entity.pdbx_description
1 polymer ?
#
loop_
_entity_poly.entity_id
_entity_poly.type
_entity_poly.pdbx_seq_one_letter_code
_entity_poly.pdbx_strand_id
1 'polypeptide(L)'
;MTLDELKLQVKKDLEVDDETLDKESYKNQELYAKYLDHKTNFELLLYKAKGDYKILFKDKWEYYGGKADAKIYVSKPFDLKVLKTDLNIYIESDEEIIKLEHKIAYLETTIKYIDGVLRSIQSRGWDIKNAISWKQFEAGMI
;
A
#
# COMPACT_ATOMS: atom_id res chain seq x y z
N MET A 1 -1.03 1.49 10.70
CA MET A 1 -2.20 0.64 10.30
C MET A 1 -1.72 -0.46 9.36
N THR A 2 -2.12 -1.67 9.64
CA THR A 2 -1.81 -2.83 8.77
C THR A 2 -2.86 -2.98 7.68
N LEU A 3 -2.54 -3.75 6.65
CA LEU A 3 -3.51 -4.06 5.59
C LEU A 3 -4.73 -4.80 6.13
N ASP A 4 -4.53 -5.71 7.10
CA ASP A 4 -5.65 -6.44 7.72
C ASP A 4 -6.56 -5.52 8.51
N GLU A 5 -6.00 -4.58 9.27
CA GLU A 5 -6.77 -3.55 9.98
C GLU A 5 -7.56 -2.67 9.00
N LEU A 6 -6.91 -2.29 7.89
CA LEU A 6 -7.56 -1.51 6.84
C LEU A 6 -8.74 -2.26 6.21
N LYS A 7 -8.58 -3.55 5.94
CA LYS A 7 -9.66 -4.39 5.39
C LYS A 7 -10.87 -4.49 6.32
N LEU A 8 -10.62 -4.62 7.64
CA LEU A 8 -11.70 -4.62 8.62
C LEU A 8 -12.43 -3.28 8.67
N GLN A 9 -11.68 -2.19 8.62
CA GLN A 9 -12.26 -0.85 8.59
C GLN A 9 -13.12 -0.62 7.34
N VAL A 10 -12.62 -1.05 6.17
CA VAL A 10 -13.36 -0.95 4.91
C VAL A 10 -14.68 -1.71 4.97
N LYS A 11 -14.65 -2.95 5.46
CA LYS A 11 -15.85 -3.78 5.59
C LYS A 11 -16.92 -3.08 6.42
N LYS A 12 -16.52 -2.48 7.53
CA LYS A 12 -17.44 -1.73 8.40
C LYS A 12 -17.94 -0.45 7.76
N ASP A 13 -17.04 0.32 7.16
CA ASP A 13 -17.36 1.64 6.59
C ASP A 13 -18.27 1.55 5.38
N LEU A 14 -18.18 0.50 4.58
CA LEU A 14 -18.96 0.34 3.36
C LEU A 14 -20.33 -0.31 3.57
N GLU A 15 -20.66 -0.71 4.80
CA GLU A 15 -22.00 -1.20 5.12
C GLU A 15 -23.04 -0.12 4.81
N VAL A 16 -24.19 -0.54 4.31
CA VAL A 16 -25.32 0.34 3.98
C VAL A 16 -26.47 0.05 4.92
N ASP A 17 -26.93 1.07 5.65
CA ASP A 17 -28.15 1.00 6.42
C ASP A 17 -29.33 1.29 5.51
N ASP A 18 -30.13 0.28 5.22
CA ASP A 18 -31.27 0.34 4.33
C ASP A 18 -32.38 1.30 4.81
N GLU A 19 -32.39 1.62 6.11
CA GLU A 19 -33.40 2.53 6.68
C GLU A 19 -33.03 4.01 6.54
N THR A 20 -31.75 4.31 6.28
CA THR A 20 -31.22 5.69 6.20
C THR A 20 -30.43 5.93 4.92
N LEU A 21 -31.02 5.57 3.76
CA LEU A 21 -30.34 5.65 2.46
C LEU A 21 -29.90 7.06 2.08
N ASP A 22 -30.65 8.08 2.47
CA ASP A 22 -30.30 9.48 2.26
C ASP A 22 -28.98 9.83 2.97
N LYS A 23 -28.83 9.41 4.23
CA LYS A 23 -27.59 9.61 5.01
C LYS A 23 -26.44 8.80 4.45
N GLU A 24 -26.70 7.59 4.01
CA GLU A 24 -25.69 6.74 3.37
C GLU A 24 -25.15 7.36 2.08
N SER A 25 -26.02 8.05 1.32
CA SER A 25 -25.61 8.78 0.11
C SER A 25 -24.63 9.93 0.43
N TYR A 26 -24.92 10.73 1.45
CA TYR A 26 -24.01 11.80 1.89
C TYR A 26 -22.69 11.27 2.45
N LYS A 27 -22.75 10.15 3.16
CA LYS A 27 -21.58 9.49 3.75
C LYS A 27 -20.54 9.10 2.70
N ASN A 28 -20.94 8.85 1.46
CA ASN A 28 -20.03 8.46 0.40
C ASN A 28 -18.91 9.46 0.13
N GLN A 29 -19.20 10.76 0.21
CA GLN A 29 -18.19 11.80 0.05
C GLN A 29 -17.11 11.73 1.13
N GLU A 30 -17.53 11.54 2.38
CA GLU A 30 -16.62 11.40 3.51
C GLU A 30 -15.76 10.15 3.40
N LEU A 31 -16.36 9.04 2.97
CA LEU A 31 -15.65 7.77 2.77
C LEU A 31 -14.59 7.89 1.69
N TYR A 32 -14.95 8.54 0.57
CA TYR A 32 -14.00 8.73 -0.52
C TYR A 32 -12.79 9.56 -0.06
N ALA A 33 -13.04 10.68 0.61
CA ALA A 33 -11.99 11.54 1.15
C ALA A 33 -11.11 10.80 2.15
N LYS A 34 -11.71 10.02 3.05
CA LYS A 34 -11.00 9.23 4.06
C LYS A 34 -10.02 8.25 3.41
N TYR A 35 -10.47 7.48 2.43
CA TYR A 35 -9.62 6.48 1.78
C TYR A 35 -8.63 7.09 0.80
N LEU A 36 -8.94 8.25 0.23
CA LEU A 36 -7.97 9.02 -0.53
C LEU A 36 -6.82 9.51 0.36
N ASP A 37 -7.12 9.94 1.59
CA ASP A 37 -6.10 10.31 2.57
C ASP A 37 -5.22 9.12 2.96
N HIS A 38 -5.83 7.95 3.19
CA HIS A 38 -5.07 6.74 3.44
C HIS A 38 -4.12 6.41 2.28
N LYS A 39 -4.63 6.49 1.05
CA LYS A 39 -3.81 6.25 -0.14
C LYS A 39 -2.61 7.20 -0.18
N THR A 40 -2.84 8.49 0.02
CA THR A 40 -1.78 9.50 0.01
C THR A 40 -0.72 9.20 1.06
N ASN A 41 -1.13 8.84 2.27
CA ASN A 41 -0.20 8.49 3.34
C ASN A 41 0.65 7.27 2.99
N PHE A 42 0.07 6.24 2.41
CA PHE A 42 0.80 5.05 1.97
C PHE A 42 1.73 5.35 0.80
N GLU A 43 1.32 6.22 -0.13
CA GLU A 43 2.19 6.66 -1.23
C GLU A 43 3.42 7.39 -0.72
N LEU A 44 3.27 8.26 0.28
CA LEU A 44 4.41 8.96 0.90
C LEU A 44 5.36 7.98 1.59
N LEU A 45 4.84 6.98 2.28
CA LEU A 45 5.66 5.91 2.87
C LEU A 45 6.39 5.11 1.79
N LEU A 46 5.74 4.85 0.67
CA LEU A 46 6.34 4.15 -0.47
C LEU A 46 7.51 4.94 -1.05
N TYR A 47 7.35 6.24 -1.25
CA TYR A 47 8.44 7.10 -1.74
C TYR A 47 9.63 7.07 -0.80
N LYS A 48 9.38 7.13 0.51
CA LYS A 48 10.46 7.02 1.51
C LYS A 48 11.16 5.67 1.41
N ALA A 49 10.40 4.58 1.35
CA ALA A 49 10.98 3.23 1.25
C ALA A 49 11.81 3.05 -0.02
N LYS A 50 11.37 3.61 -1.14
CA LYS A 50 12.14 3.59 -2.40
C LYS A 50 13.44 4.39 -2.29
N GLY A 51 13.41 5.52 -1.59
CA GLY A 51 14.63 6.28 -1.31
C GLY A 51 15.60 5.51 -0.42
N ASP A 52 15.09 4.89 0.63
CA ASP A 52 15.87 4.04 1.53
C ASP A 52 16.50 2.86 0.76
N TYR A 53 15.78 2.30 -0.19
CA TYR A 53 16.27 1.22 -1.05
C TYR A 53 17.48 1.66 -1.88
N LYS A 54 17.43 2.86 -2.45
CA LYS A 54 18.56 3.39 -3.24
C LYS A 54 19.81 3.55 -2.39
N ILE A 55 19.65 4.03 -1.16
CA ILE A 55 20.77 4.20 -0.23
C ILE A 55 21.32 2.84 0.20
N LEU A 56 20.44 1.92 0.56
CA LEU A 56 20.83 0.57 0.96
C LEU A 56 21.51 -0.17 -0.18
N PHE A 57 21.01 -0.05 -1.40
CA PHE A 57 21.61 -0.67 -2.58
C PHE A 57 23.05 -0.18 -2.79
N LYS A 58 23.27 1.12 -2.66
CA LYS A 58 24.63 1.70 -2.76
C LYS A 58 25.54 1.16 -1.65
N ASP A 59 25.04 1.10 -0.40
CA ASP A 59 25.81 0.60 0.73
C ASP A 59 26.20 -0.88 0.52
N LYS A 60 25.31 -1.69 0.00
CA LYS A 60 25.56 -3.10 -0.31
C LYS A 60 26.50 -3.25 -1.51
N TRP A 61 26.36 -2.38 -2.50
CA TRP A 61 27.28 -2.35 -3.63
C TRP A 61 28.72 -2.08 -3.18
N GLU A 62 28.89 -1.12 -2.28
CA GLU A 62 30.22 -0.82 -1.69
C GLU A 62 30.72 -1.98 -0.85
N TYR A 63 29.86 -2.57 -0.03
CA TYR A 63 30.21 -3.70 0.85
C TYR A 63 30.65 -4.93 0.06
N TYR A 64 29.87 -5.39 -0.87
CA TYR A 64 30.19 -6.57 -1.67
C TYR A 64 31.30 -6.31 -2.69
N GLY A 65 31.48 -5.05 -3.07
CA GLY A 65 32.58 -4.64 -3.95
C GLY A 65 33.92 -4.39 -3.26
N GLY A 66 33.98 -4.58 -1.95
CA GLY A 66 35.22 -4.38 -1.18
C GLY A 66 35.58 -2.93 -0.95
N LYS A 67 34.62 -2.00 -1.11
CA LYS A 67 34.85 -0.55 -1.03
C LYS A 67 34.26 0.11 0.22
N ALA A 68 33.64 -0.64 1.11
CA ALA A 68 33.10 -0.11 2.34
C ALA A 68 34.20 0.26 3.34
N ASP A 69 33.81 1.03 4.37
CA ASP A 69 34.73 1.39 5.45
C ASP A 69 35.25 0.11 6.14
N ALA A 70 36.53 0.13 6.49
CA ALA A 70 37.23 -0.98 7.17
C ALA A 70 36.46 -1.45 8.43
N LYS A 71 35.84 -0.55 9.16
CA LYS A 71 35.06 -0.84 10.36
C LYS A 71 33.90 -1.79 10.07
N ILE A 72 33.29 -1.70 8.89
CA ILE A 72 32.16 -2.54 8.48
C ILE A 72 32.64 -3.99 8.32
N TYR A 73 33.80 -4.21 7.74
CA TYR A 73 34.39 -5.55 7.56
C TYR A 73 34.85 -6.19 8.86
N VAL A 74 35.16 -5.40 9.89
CA VAL A 74 35.46 -5.91 11.21
C VAL A 74 34.24 -6.54 11.87
N SER A 75 33.08 -5.88 11.75
CA SER A 75 31.81 -6.38 12.31
C SER A 75 31.13 -7.41 11.43
N LYS A 76 31.27 -7.31 10.11
CA LYS A 76 30.68 -8.22 9.11
C LYS A 76 31.74 -8.55 8.06
N PRO A 77 32.58 -9.58 8.28
CA PRO A 77 33.63 -9.96 7.34
C PRO A 77 33.04 -10.44 6.00
N PHE A 78 33.67 -10.03 4.91
CA PHE A 78 33.37 -10.50 3.57
C PHE A 78 34.67 -10.56 2.76
N ASP A 79 35.19 -11.76 2.58
CA ASP A 79 36.54 -11.98 2.01
C ASP A 79 36.53 -12.38 0.53
N LEU A 80 35.35 -12.54 -0.08
CA LEU A 80 35.24 -12.93 -1.49
C LEU A 80 35.51 -11.74 -2.39
N LYS A 81 36.28 -11.98 -3.45
CA LYS A 81 36.47 -11.01 -4.52
C LYS A 81 35.41 -11.29 -5.59
N VAL A 82 34.42 -10.39 -5.65
CA VAL A 82 33.29 -10.54 -6.59
C VAL A 82 33.58 -9.71 -7.84
N LEU A 83 33.37 -10.33 -9.00
CA LEU A 83 33.43 -9.60 -10.27
C LEU A 83 32.29 -8.57 -10.35
N LYS A 84 32.52 -7.45 -10.99
CA LYS A 84 31.50 -6.39 -11.15
C LYS A 84 30.20 -6.94 -11.76
N THR A 85 30.31 -7.88 -12.67
CA THR A 85 29.14 -8.51 -13.33
C THR A 85 28.34 -9.38 -12.37
N ASP A 86 28.91 -9.84 -11.27
CA ASP A 86 28.28 -10.74 -10.31
C ASP A 86 27.80 -10.02 -9.04
N LEU A 87 28.11 -8.73 -8.88
CA LEU A 87 27.74 -7.95 -7.71
C LEU A 87 26.22 -7.96 -7.46
N ASN A 88 25.41 -7.85 -8.51
CA ASN A 88 23.96 -7.84 -8.37
C ASN A 88 23.41 -9.13 -7.75
N ILE A 89 24.02 -10.28 -8.01
CA ILE A 89 23.61 -11.56 -7.41
C ILE A 89 23.70 -11.48 -5.89
N TYR A 90 24.82 -10.93 -5.36
CA TYR A 90 25.03 -10.80 -3.93
C TYR A 90 24.14 -9.73 -3.30
N ILE A 91 23.93 -8.62 -3.99
CA ILE A 91 23.07 -7.53 -3.49
C ILE A 91 21.60 -7.98 -3.45
N GLU A 92 21.10 -8.56 -4.55
CA GLU A 92 19.70 -8.98 -4.66
C GLU A 92 19.34 -10.13 -3.72
N SER A 93 20.32 -10.93 -3.31
CA SER A 93 20.12 -12.01 -2.33
C SER A 93 20.43 -11.60 -0.89
N ASP A 94 20.85 -10.35 -0.67
CA ASP A 94 21.09 -9.84 0.68
C ASP A 94 19.80 -9.76 1.48
N GLU A 95 19.83 -10.21 2.73
CA GLU A 95 18.63 -10.28 3.58
C GLU A 95 18.01 -8.90 3.84
N GLU A 96 18.83 -7.86 4.01
CA GLU A 96 18.31 -6.51 4.23
C GLU A 96 17.66 -5.94 2.97
N ILE A 97 18.22 -6.22 1.80
CA ILE A 97 17.65 -5.83 0.51
C ILE A 97 16.30 -6.52 0.31
N ILE A 98 16.24 -7.83 0.54
CA ILE A 98 15.00 -8.60 0.41
C ILE A 98 13.93 -8.08 1.36
N LYS A 99 14.30 -7.79 2.60
CA LYS A 99 13.36 -7.25 3.60
C LYS A 99 12.77 -5.91 3.15
N LEU A 100 13.60 -5.03 2.60
CA LEU A 100 13.14 -3.73 2.12
C LEU A 100 12.29 -3.86 0.85
N GLU A 101 12.64 -4.77 -0.05
CA GLU A 101 11.81 -5.09 -1.23
C GLU A 101 10.43 -5.60 -0.82
N HIS A 102 10.35 -6.45 0.21
CA HIS A 102 9.07 -6.94 0.75
C HIS A 102 8.25 -5.79 1.33
N LYS A 103 8.89 -4.85 2.02
CA LYS A 103 8.21 -3.65 2.54
C LYS A 103 7.64 -2.81 1.39
N ILE A 104 8.42 -2.59 0.35
CA ILE A 104 7.97 -1.84 -0.85
C ILE A 104 6.79 -2.55 -1.50
N ALA A 105 6.88 -3.86 -1.71
CA ALA A 105 5.80 -4.65 -2.29
C ALA A 105 4.53 -4.60 -1.43
N TYR A 106 4.67 -4.66 -0.12
CA TYR A 106 3.55 -4.53 0.81
C TYR A 106 2.84 -3.18 0.67
N LEU A 107 3.60 -2.09 0.60
CA LEU A 107 3.04 -0.75 0.41
C LEU A 107 2.35 -0.60 -0.95
N GLU A 108 2.95 -1.12 -2.01
CA GLU A 108 2.34 -1.13 -3.34
C GLU A 108 1.03 -1.91 -3.37
N THR A 109 1.01 -3.07 -2.72
CA THR A 109 -0.19 -3.91 -2.61
C THR A 109 -1.29 -3.21 -1.83
N THR A 110 -0.93 -2.53 -0.74
CA THR A 110 -1.87 -1.76 0.07
C THR A 110 -2.49 -0.61 -0.74
N ILE A 111 -1.69 0.11 -1.50
CA ILE A 111 -2.16 1.21 -2.38
C ILE A 111 -3.11 0.67 -3.45
N LYS A 112 -2.80 -0.45 -4.07
CA LYS A 112 -3.68 -1.12 -5.04
C LYS A 112 -5.02 -1.50 -4.42
N TYR A 113 -4.98 -2.02 -3.20
CA TYR A 113 -6.19 -2.35 -2.45
C TYR A 113 -7.06 -1.10 -2.24
N ILE A 114 -6.46 0.00 -1.82
CA ILE A 114 -7.18 1.27 -1.61
C ILE A 114 -7.78 1.79 -2.92
N ASP A 115 -7.08 1.66 -4.04
CA ASP A 115 -7.64 2.02 -5.35
C ASP A 115 -8.92 1.22 -5.65
N GLY A 116 -8.93 -0.07 -5.31
CA GLY A 116 -10.12 -0.91 -5.38
C GLY A 116 -11.24 -0.42 -4.47
N VAL A 117 -10.89 -0.02 -3.26
CA VAL A 117 -11.86 0.55 -2.29
C VAL A 117 -12.49 1.83 -2.82
N LEU A 118 -11.69 2.72 -3.39
CA LEU A 118 -12.19 3.98 -3.97
C LEU A 118 -13.20 3.70 -5.10
N ARG A 119 -12.93 2.71 -5.95
CA ARG A 119 -13.89 2.27 -6.98
C ARG A 119 -15.17 1.70 -6.35
N SER A 120 -15.04 0.91 -5.29
CA SER A 120 -16.19 0.34 -4.57
C SER A 120 -17.05 1.43 -3.94
N ILE A 121 -16.45 2.50 -3.43
CA ILE A 121 -17.19 3.63 -2.89
C ILE A 121 -18.00 4.33 -3.99
N GLN A 122 -17.45 4.47 -5.18
CA GLN A 122 -18.19 5.00 -6.33
C GLN A 122 -19.36 4.09 -6.70
N SER A 123 -19.13 2.78 -6.76
CA SER A 123 -20.21 1.79 -7.03
C SER A 123 -21.29 1.80 -5.95
N ARG A 124 -20.87 2.01 -4.69
CA ARG A 124 -21.79 2.13 -3.56
C ARG A 124 -22.80 3.27 -3.77
N GLY A 125 -22.35 4.38 -4.35
CA GLY A 125 -23.23 5.49 -4.70
C GLY A 125 -24.34 5.08 -5.66
N TRP A 126 -24.01 4.29 -6.67
CA TRP A 126 -24.99 3.74 -7.62
C TRP A 126 -25.93 2.74 -6.95
N ASP A 127 -25.41 1.87 -6.10
CA ASP A 127 -26.21 0.89 -5.37
C ASP A 127 -27.24 1.56 -4.46
N ILE A 128 -26.84 2.63 -3.77
CA ILE A 128 -27.74 3.42 -2.92
C ILE A 128 -28.84 4.08 -3.76
N LYS A 129 -28.48 4.67 -4.90
CA LYS A 129 -29.43 5.27 -5.82
C LYS A 129 -30.43 4.24 -6.33
N ASN A 130 -29.95 3.06 -6.69
CA ASN A 130 -30.82 1.96 -7.15
C ASN A 130 -31.76 1.48 -6.04
N ALA A 131 -31.25 1.40 -4.80
CA ALA A 131 -32.04 1.01 -3.64
C ALA A 131 -33.18 2.03 -3.37
N ILE A 132 -32.90 3.31 -3.51
CA ILE A 132 -33.91 4.38 -3.38
C ILE A 132 -34.96 4.24 -4.46
N SER A 133 -34.58 4.02 -5.72
CA SER A 133 -35.49 3.84 -6.84
C SER A 133 -36.38 2.61 -6.64
N TRP A 134 -35.81 1.51 -6.14
CA TRP A 134 -36.57 0.30 -5.84
C TRP A 134 -37.63 0.53 -4.76
N LYS A 135 -37.29 1.24 -3.70
CA LYS A 135 -38.25 1.59 -2.63
C LYS A 135 -39.37 2.47 -3.14
N GLN A 136 -39.06 3.42 -4.02
CA GLN A 136 -40.10 4.25 -4.67
C GLN A 136 -41.04 3.39 -5.50
N PHE A 137 -40.50 2.44 -6.26
CA PHE A 137 -41.31 1.50 -7.04
C PHE A 137 -42.23 0.66 -6.15
N GLU A 138 -41.71 0.09 -5.07
CA GLU A 138 -42.48 -0.69 -4.10
C GLU A 138 -43.62 0.14 -3.45
N ALA A 139 -43.38 1.43 -3.23
CA ALA A 139 -44.34 2.34 -2.66
C ALA A 139 -45.39 2.83 -3.69
N GLY A 140 -45.30 2.41 -4.94
CA GLY A 140 -46.20 2.82 -5.99
C GLY A 140 -46.02 4.26 -6.45
N MET A 141 -44.86 4.84 -6.27
CA MET A 141 -44.55 6.24 -6.61
C MET A 141 -44.07 6.43 -8.05
N ILE A 142 -43.92 5.34 -8.77
CA ILE A 142 -43.44 5.36 -10.17
C ILE A 142 -44.41 4.60 -11.06
#